data_fc3ea1cb8c267a033cfcbc539a7f702a
#
_entry.id   fc3ea1cb8c267a033cfcbc539a7f702a
#
_cell.length_a   1.000
_cell.length_b   1.000
_cell.length_c   1.000
_cell.angle_alpha   90.00
_cell.angle_beta   90.00
_cell.angle_gamma   90.00
#
_symmetry.space_group_name_H-M   'P 1'
#
loop_
_entity.id
_entity.type
_entity.pdbx_description
1 polymer ?
#
loop_
_entity_poly.entity_id
_entity_poly.type
_entity_poly.pdbx_seq_one_letter_code
_entity_poly.pdbx_strand_id
1 'polypeptide(L)'
;MNGRKPFWRRPTWWIAAAVAARNANGLRQVCQTLAWVDRPGPVAAAEPMVLHVVIPVLREQQHIVGALAWFMPLLRDFPGSTLTLVSTAREEREREHLAAQLTGATEADLTLRRFPQLTGEELAALAEALAKTGANALTQATAAEVLSAFPATAKVIADEIARLREPAPAVRHIHYEGDGRKAAQVNAAVDQLAADSAEEYIAVYDVDSRPSREFLLRTTEFLAGRRAEDGELPRVVQQSARFATQGAAGTWWEGSLCQGAARAQTLWTVRREIPNLRRYAASTRRGPGRRGLAQTVGHGLLVRADVFREVGGLPTFTVLDDVAFGYRLTLSGIPVDSLPFTTTVPAAEYLPELLAQSERWFQSYLDYPQCATRWRSQGHGSRLDHAAALAIGAYRGLAWLLVSPATVACLALVLGPRTRLPVRVTAAAALWTATVAPVRLLAQGEGRPLTIRETAAQSVETLAGLLFKSIGPMTALGRWAVTGTRHSALAPKTNRRTAPPTTTDRETP
;
A
#
# COMPACT_ATOMS: atom_id res chain seq x y z
N MET A 1 50.72 -30.57 2.88
CA MET A 1 50.07 -29.32 2.36
C MET A 1 48.58 -29.56 2.31
N ASN A 2 47.83 -29.07 3.30
CA ASN A 2 46.36 -29.18 3.34
C ASN A 2 45.73 -28.31 2.26
N GLY A 3 45.29 -28.91 1.16
CA GLY A 3 44.61 -28.25 0.04
C GLY A 3 43.30 -27.64 0.46
N ARG A 4 43.35 -26.42 1.07
CA ARG A 4 42.13 -25.66 1.42
C ARG A 4 41.40 -25.31 0.13
N LYS A 5 40.22 -25.93 -0.08
CA LYS A 5 39.37 -25.62 -1.23
C LYS A 5 39.21 -24.10 -1.39
N PRO A 6 39.34 -23.55 -2.60
CA PRO A 6 39.19 -22.12 -2.85
C PRO A 6 37.83 -21.60 -2.37
N PHE A 7 37.77 -20.32 -1.94
CA PHE A 7 36.60 -19.74 -1.29
C PHE A 7 35.33 -19.75 -2.18
N TRP A 8 35.49 -19.63 -3.50
CA TRP A 8 34.36 -19.70 -4.45
C TRP A 8 33.71 -21.08 -4.57
N ARG A 9 34.31 -22.14 -4.08
CA ARG A 9 33.71 -23.48 -4.01
C ARG A 9 32.81 -23.67 -2.77
N ARG A 10 32.65 -22.62 -1.92
CA ARG A 10 31.82 -22.71 -0.70
C ARG A 10 30.41 -22.14 -0.97
N PRO A 11 29.35 -22.83 -0.56
CA PRO A 11 27.96 -22.33 -0.72
C PRO A 11 27.75 -20.94 -0.10
N THR A 12 28.40 -20.66 1.04
CA THR A 12 28.30 -19.36 1.74
C THR A 12 28.77 -18.16 0.90
N TRP A 13 29.78 -18.34 0.07
CA TRP A 13 30.22 -17.29 -0.85
C TRP A 13 29.19 -16.99 -1.93
N TRP A 14 28.58 -18.05 -2.51
CA TRP A 14 27.56 -17.89 -3.54
C TRP A 14 26.30 -17.20 -3.01
N ILE A 15 25.90 -17.50 -1.75
CA ILE A 15 24.80 -16.80 -1.09
C ILE A 15 25.12 -15.30 -0.96
N ALA A 16 26.28 -14.96 -0.40
CA ALA A 16 26.69 -13.57 -0.24
C ALA A 16 26.82 -12.84 -1.59
N ALA A 17 27.40 -13.49 -2.60
CA ALA A 17 27.55 -12.93 -3.95
C ALA A 17 26.20 -12.72 -4.65
N ALA A 18 25.27 -13.66 -4.54
CA ALA A 18 23.92 -13.53 -5.10
C ALA A 18 23.15 -12.38 -4.45
N VAL A 19 23.21 -12.25 -3.12
CA VAL A 19 22.59 -11.14 -2.38
C VAL A 19 23.24 -9.81 -2.79
N ALA A 20 24.56 -9.74 -2.85
CA ALA A 20 25.27 -8.53 -3.26
C ALA A 20 24.92 -8.11 -4.70
N ALA A 21 24.94 -9.04 -5.65
CA ALA A 21 24.55 -8.78 -7.04
C ALA A 21 23.09 -8.30 -7.17
N ARG A 22 22.17 -8.96 -6.46
CA ARG A 22 20.75 -8.54 -6.40
C ARG A 22 20.61 -7.13 -5.84
N ASN A 23 21.33 -6.81 -4.77
CA ASN A 23 21.27 -5.51 -4.13
C ASN A 23 21.93 -4.43 -4.98
N ALA A 24 23.07 -4.70 -5.63
CA ALA A 24 23.73 -3.79 -6.58
C ALA A 24 22.82 -3.47 -7.78
N ASN A 25 22.17 -4.47 -8.38
CA ASN A 25 21.16 -4.23 -9.41
C ASN A 25 20.00 -3.39 -8.88
N GLY A 26 19.56 -3.66 -7.64
CA GLY A 26 18.54 -2.85 -6.98
C GLY A 26 18.98 -1.39 -6.79
N LEU A 27 20.22 -1.15 -6.40
CA LEU A 27 20.77 0.19 -6.25
C LEU A 27 20.79 0.94 -7.58
N ARG A 28 21.19 0.26 -8.68
CA ARG A 28 21.10 0.82 -10.03
C ARG A 28 19.68 1.24 -10.38
N GLN A 29 18.66 0.41 -10.04
CA GLN A 29 17.25 0.76 -10.24
C GLN A 29 16.83 1.99 -9.42
N VAL A 30 17.30 2.11 -8.17
CA VAL A 30 17.06 3.30 -7.33
C VAL A 30 17.62 4.55 -8.02
N CYS A 31 18.89 4.55 -8.42
CA CYS A 31 19.50 5.69 -9.13
C CYS A 31 18.72 6.07 -10.41
N GLN A 32 18.37 5.08 -11.23
CA GLN A 32 17.62 5.32 -12.47
C GLN A 32 16.21 5.85 -12.21
N THR A 33 15.55 5.38 -11.14
CA THR A 33 14.21 5.81 -10.79
C THR A 33 14.21 7.22 -10.20
N LEU A 34 15.12 7.54 -9.30
CA LEU A 34 15.23 8.88 -8.73
C LEU A 34 15.55 9.90 -9.83
N ALA A 35 16.50 9.59 -10.71
CA ALA A 35 16.80 10.46 -11.86
C ALA A 35 15.63 10.62 -12.86
N TRP A 36 14.64 9.72 -12.83
CA TRP A 36 13.46 9.82 -13.66
C TRP A 36 12.32 10.54 -12.95
N VAL A 37 12.12 10.30 -11.64
CA VAL A 37 11.05 10.89 -10.83
C VAL A 37 11.15 12.42 -10.78
N ASP A 38 12.34 12.98 -10.75
CA ASP A 38 12.55 14.43 -10.60
C ASP A 38 12.69 15.17 -11.95
N ARG A 39 12.44 14.49 -13.07
CA ARG A 39 12.48 15.16 -14.38
C ARG A 39 11.21 15.96 -14.58
N PRO A 40 11.33 17.26 -14.92
CA PRO A 40 10.18 18.00 -15.41
C PRO A 40 9.64 17.28 -16.66
N GLY A 41 8.38 16.88 -16.61
CA GLY A 41 7.68 16.39 -17.79
C GLY A 41 7.51 17.50 -18.83
N PRO A 42 7.17 17.19 -20.09
CA PRO A 42 6.77 18.20 -21.05
C PRO A 42 5.58 18.95 -20.45
N VAL A 43 5.74 20.26 -20.24
CA VAL A 43 4.66 21.14 -19.81
C VAL A 43 3.78 21.38 -21.03
N ALA A 44 2.78 20.54 -21.23
CA ALA A 44 1.70 20.84 -22.17
C ALA A 44 0.63 21.61 -21.38
N ALA A 45 0.10 22.69 -21.96
CA ALA A 45 -1.11 23.30 -21.43
C ALA A 45 -2.20 22.22 -21.45
N ALA A 46 -2.57 21.74 -20.26
CA ALA A 46 -3.48 20.63 -20.12
C ALA A 46 -4.87 21.17 -19.72
N GLU A 47 -5.90 20.74 -20.43
CA GLU A 47 -7.26 20.89 -19.92
C GLU A 47 -7.43 20.03 -18.65
N PRO A 48 -8.16 20.54 -17.65
CA PRO A 48 -8.43 19.76 -16.44
C PRO A 48 -9.13 18.45 -16.80
N MET A 49 -8.60 17.33 -16.29
CA MET A 49 -9.24 16.03 -16.45
C MET A 49 -10.48 15.91 -15.56
N VAL A 50 -11.45 15.12 -15.97
CA VAL A 50 -12.58 14.76 -15.13
C VAL A 50 -12.20 13.58 -14.23
N LEU A 51 -12.31 13.79 -12.91
CA LEU A 51 -11.97 12.81 -11.89
C LEU A 51 -13.21 12.36 -11.09
N HIS A 52 -13.56 11.11 -11.17
CA HIS A 52 -14.55 10.50 -10.28
C HIS A 52 -13.80 9.88 -9.10
N VAL A 53 -13.60 10.67 -8.04
CA VAL A 53 -12.93 10.20 -6.82
C VAL A 53 -13.86 9.28 -6.05
N VAL A 54 -13.46 8.03 -5.84
CA VAL A 54 -14.21 7.02 -5.09
C VAL A 54 -13.42 6.63 -3.84
N ILE A 55 -14.03 6.84 -2.68
CA ILE A 55 -13.45 6.58 -1.36
C ILE A 55 -14.30 5.54 -0.64
N PRO A 56 -13.92 4.26 -0.64
CA PRO A 56 -14.57 3.24 0.18
C PRO A 56 -14.19 3.43 1.66
N VAL A 57 -15.19 3.44 2.52
CA VAL A 57 -15.02 3.69 3.97
C VAL A 57 -15.60 2.53 4.76
N LEU A 58 -14.83 2.04 5.75
CA LEU A 58 -15.28 1.04 6.71
C LEU A 58 -14.72 1.38 8.10
N ARG A 59 -15.59 1.82 9.01
CA ARG A 59 -15.23 2.18 10.40
C ARG A 59 -14.08 3.20 10.51
N GLU A 60 -14.12 4.22 9.68
CA GLU A 60 -13.11 5.30 9.64
C GLU A 60 -13.78 6.67 9.77
N GLN A 61 -14.80 6.78 10.63
CA GLN A 61 -15.65 7.96 10.83
C GLN A 61 -14.84 9.23 11.07
N GLN A 62 -13.76 9.12 11.87
CA GLN A 62 -12.86 10.23 12.22
C GLN A 62 -12.14 10.85 11.01
N HIS A 63 -12.05 10.16 9.89
CA HIS A 63 -11.37 10.64 8.68
C HIS A 63 -12.30 11.33 7.68
N ILE A 64 -13.64 11.16 7.83
CA ILE A 64 -14.65 11.62 6.86
C ILE A 64 -14.61 13.14 6.70
N VAL A 65 -14.68 13.89 7.83
CA VAL A 65 -14.62 15.36 7.82
C VAL A 65 -13.35 15.85 7.13
N GLY A 66 -12.21 15.24 7.48
CA GLY A 66 -10.92 15.58 6.89
C GLY A 66 -10.85 15.23 5.39
N ALA A 67 -11.47 14.14 4.95
CA ALA A 67 -11.53 13.77 3.53
C ALA A 67 -12.38 14.78 2.74
N LEU A 68 -13.58 15.11 3.23
CA LEU A 68 -14.43 16.13 2.61
C LEU A 68 -13.75 17.49 2.53
N ALA A 69 -13.17 17.96 3.66
CA ALA A 69 -12.45 19.23 3.71
C ALA A 69 -11.25 19.28 2.77
N TRP A 70 -10.64 18.14 2.47
CA TRP A 70 -9.50 18.07 1.55
C TRP A 70 -9.93 17.99 0.09
N PHE A 71 -10.80 17.04 -0.26
CA PHE A 71 -11.13 16.77 -1.66
C PHE A 71 -12.08 17.82 -2.27
N MET A 72 -12.99 18.39 -1.50
CA MET A 72 -13.93 19.37 -2.05
C MET A 72 -13.28 20.61 -2.65
N PRO A 73 -12.37 21.34 -1.95
CA PRO A 73 -11.65 22.45 -2.55
C PRO A 73 -10.79 22.01 -3.74
N LEU A 74 -10.14 20.85 -3.61
CA LEU A 74 -9.26 20.29 -4.62
C LEU A 74 -9.99 20.04 -5.95
N LEU A 75 -11.18 19.44 -5.91
CA LEU A 75 -11.96 19.10 -7.10
C LEU A 75 -12.62 20.30 -7.79
N ARG A 76 -12.63 21.48 -7.17
CA ARG A 76 -13.06 22.72 -7.85
C ARG A 76 -12.16 23.08 -9.03
N ASP A 77 -10.90 22.71 -8.99
CA ASP A 77 -9.95 22.91 -10.08
C ASP A 77 -10.14 21.91 -11.23
N PHE A 78 -11.01 20.92 -11.06
CA PHE A 78 -11.28 19.85 -12.01
C PHE A 78 -12.78 19.80 -12.37
N PRO A 79 -13.27 20.70 -13.26
CA PRO A 79 -14.69 20.80 -13.61
C PRO A 79 -15.28 19.47 -14.08
N GLY A 80 -16.50 19.15 -13.66
CA GLY A 80 -17.15 17.87 -13.97
C GLY A 80 -16.78 16.73 -13.04
N SER A 81 -15.78 16.91 -12.17
CA SER A 81 -15.33 15.90 -11.22
C SER A 81 -16.32 15.67 -10.06
N THR A 82 -16.33 14.47 -9.53
CA THR A 82 -17.22 14.08 -8.43
C THR A 82 -16.42 13.44 -7.28
N LEU A 83 -16.98 13.52 -6.06
CA LEU A 83 -16.50 12.82 -4.87
C LEU A 83 -17.58 11.86 -4.39
N THR A 84 -17.27 10.57 -4.37
CA THR A 84 -18.19 9.53 -3.89
C THR A 84 -17.60 8.84 -2.68
N LEU A 85 -18.25 8.98 -1.52
CA LEU A 85 -17.93 8.19 -0.33
C LEU A 85 -18.83 6.95 -0.31
N VAL A 86 -18.25 5.78 -0.08
CA VAL A 86 -18.99 4.51 -0.11
C VAL A 86 -18.90 3.84 1.25
N SER A 87 -20.02 3.79 1.98
CA SER A 87 -20.16 2.98 3.19
C SER A 87 -20.68 1.59 2.87
N THR A 88 -20.70 0.69 3.86
CA THR A 88 -21.11 -0.70 3.65
C THR A 88 -21.84 -1.26 4.87
N ALA A 89 -22.87 -2.08 4.64
CA ALA A 89 -23.59 -2.84 5.66
C ALA A 89 -22.70 -3.87 6.41
N ARG A 90 -21.51 -4.14 5.88
CA ARG A 90 -20.52 -4.97 6.57
C ARG A 90 -20.09 -4.39 7.93
N GLU A 91 -20.23 -3.08 8.15
CA GLU A 91 -19.80 -2.43 9.40
C GLU A 91 -20.46 -3.05 10.64
N GLU A 92 -21.70 -3.44 10.56
CA GLU A 92 -22.42 -4.08 11.68
C GLU A 92 -21.73 -5.38 12.10
N ARG A 93 -21.38 -6.23 11.15
CA ARG A 93 -20.66 -7.48 11.43
C ARG A 93 -19.24 -7.25 11.95
N GLU A 94 -18.57 -6.22 11.49
CA GLU A 94 -17.26 -5.83 12.04
C GLU A 94 -17.40 -5.40 13.50
N ARG A 95 -18.48 -4.72 13.88
CA ARG A 95 -18.76 -4.35 15.27
C ARG A 95 -19.05 -5.57 16.13
N GLU A 96 -19.86 -6.50 15.65
CA GLU A 96 -20.14 -7.79 16.34
C GLU A 96 -18.85 -8.60 16.55
N HIS A 97 -18.02 -8.69 15.52
CA HIS A 97 -16.74 -9.39 15.61
C HIS A 97 -15.80 -8.72 16.62
N LEU A 98 -15.73 -7.40 16.66
CA LEU A 98 -14.96 -6.66 17.65
C LEU A 98 -15.49 -6.88 19.07
N ALA A 99 -16.80 -6.88 19.28
CA ALA A 99 -17.40 -7.18 20.56
C ALA A 99 -17.01 -8.59 21.05
N ALA A 100 -16.97 -9.57 20.13
CA ALA A 100 -16.52 -10.91 20.45
C ALA A 100 -15.02 -10.95 20.81
N GLN A 101 -14.18 -10.19 20.11
CA GLN A 101 -12.74 -10.09 20.44
C GLN A 101 -12.46 -9.40 21.78
N LEU A 102 -13.32 -8.46 22.20
CA LEU A 102 -13.22 -7.74 23.44
C LEU A 102 -13.70 -8.56 24.65
N THR A 103 -14.33 -9.70 24.42
CA THR A 103 -14.78 -10.59 25.52
C THR A 103 -13.60 -11.05 26.36
N GLY A 104 -13.66 -10.83 27.65
CA GLY A 104 -12.59 -11.15 28.61
C GLY A 104 -11.49 -10.08 28.70
N ALA A 105 -11.57 -8.99 27.93
CA ALA A 105 -10.60 -7.89 28.05
C ALA A 105 -10.80 -7.15 29.39
N THR A 106 -9.69 -6.90 30.09
CA THR A 106 -9.63 -6.09 31.31
C THR A 106 -9.34 -4.64 30.95
N GLU A 107 -9.46 -3.71 31.91
CA GLU A 107 -9.13 -2.31 31.68
C GLU A 107 -7.70 -2.11 31.18
N ALA A 108 -6.73 -2.89 31.71
CA ALA A 108 -5.34 -2.83 31.26
C ALA A 108 -5.14 -3.29 29.80
N ASP A 109 -6.08 -4.09 29.27
CA ASP A 109 -6.05 -4.56 27.89
C ASP A 109 -6.60 -3.54 26.90
N LEU A 110 -7.41 -2.55 27.35
CA LEU A 110 -8.10 -1.58 26.51
C LEU A 110 -7.13 -0.48 26.03
N THR A 111 -6.25 -0.87 25.13
CA THR A 111 -5.23 0.02 24.54
C THR A 111 -5.27 -0.05 23.01
N LEU A 112 -4.92 1.06 22.35
CA LEU A 112 -4.76 1.10 20.88
C LEU A 112 -3.72 0.08 20.38
N ARG A 113 -2.77 -0.29 21.20
CA ARG A 113 -1.78 -1.31 20.86
C ARG A 113 -2.40 -2.69 20.73
N ARG A 114 -3.34 -3.05 21.61
CA ARG A 114 -4.01 -4.37 21.62
C ARG A 114 -5.21 -4.40 20.66
N PHE A 115 -5.92 -3.29 20.57
CA PHE A 115 -7.10 -3.11 19.72
C PHE A 115 -6.92 -1.91 18.78
N PRO A 116 -5.99 -1.99 17.81
CA PRO A 116 -5.66 -0.87 16.92
C PRO A 116 -6.81 -0.47 15.97
N GLN A 117 -7.85 -1.30 15.90
CA GLN A 117 -9.07 -1.06 15.13
C GLN A 117 -10.11 -0.21 15.86
N LEU A 118 -9.92 0.06 17.15
CA LEU A 118 -10.78 0.94 17.93
C LEU A 118 -10.24 2.37 17.94
N THR A 119 -11.15 3.33 18.14
CA THR A 119 -10.78 4.73 18.42
C THR A 119 -10.45 4.92 19.89
N GLY A 120 -9.77 6.03 20.23
CA GLY A 120 -9.55 6.39 21.64
C GLY A 120 -10.84 6.62 22.41
N GLU A 121 -11.89 7.15 21.75
CA GLU A 121 -13.20 7.37 22.32
C GLU A 121 -13.93 6.05 22.59
N GLU A 122 -13.89 5.10 21.65
CA GLU A 122 -14.44 3.76 21.84
C GLU A 122 -13.75 3.04 23.01
N LEU A 123 -12.42 3.12 23.11
CA LEU A 123 -11.66 2.53 24.22
C LEU A 123 -12.04 3.16 25.57
N ALA A 124 -12.15 4.49 25.63
CA ALA A 124 -12.57 5.20 26.86
C ALA A 124 -13.98 4.81 27.28
N ALA A 125 -14.93 4.73 26.34
CA ALA A 125 -16.30 4.31 26.62
C ALA A 125 -16.39 2.84 27.11
N LEU A 126 -15.57 1.95 26.55
CA LEU A 126 -15.45 0.55 27.01
C LEU A 126 -14.89 0.46 28.44
N ALA A 127 -13.86 1.27 28.77
CA ALA A 127 -13.29 1.32 30.11
C ALA A 127 -14.32 1.88 31.12
N GLU A 128 -15.07 2.93 30.75
CA GLU A 128 -16.14 3.49 31.57
C GLU A 128 -17.26 2.48 31.82
N ALA A 129 -17.68 1.74 30.79
CA ALA A 129 -18.70 0.70 30.93
C ALA A 129 -18.25 -0.43 31.86
N LEU A 130 -16.96 -0.82 31.76
CA LEU A 130 -16.37 -1.81 32.66
C LEU A 130 -16.37 -1.34 34.11
N ALA A 131 -15.97 -0.08 34.36
CA ALA A 131 -15.99 0.53 35.69
C ALA A 131 -17.41 0.61 36.28
N LYS A 132 -18.41 0.99 35.46
CA LYS A 132 -19.80 1.07 35.88
C LYS A 132 -20.42 -0.28 36.26
N THR A 133 -20.03 -1.35 35.57
CA THR A 133 -20.55 -2.69 35.88
C THR A 133 -19.86 -3.33 37.08
N GLY A 134 -18.72 -2.80 37.52
CA GLY A 134 -17.88 -3.39 38.57
C GLY A 134 -17.30 -4.76 38.20
N ALA A 135 -17.36 -5.14 36.93
CA ALA A 135 -16.84 -6.39 36.42
C ALA A 135 -15.32 -6.31 36.20
N ASN A 136 -14.60 -7.43 36.37
CA ASN A 136 -13.15 -7.48 36.12
C ASN A 136 -12.79 -7.55 34.63
N ALA A 137 -13.75 -7.89 33.76
CA ALA A 137 -13.57 -8.04 32.33
C ALA A 137 -14.86 -7.78 31.55
N LEU A 138 -14.72 -7.34 30.31
CA LEU A 138 -15.86 -7.07 29.40
C LEU A 138 -16.58 -8.37 29.02
N THR A 139 -17.92 -8.28 28.98
CA THR A 139 -18.74 -9.29 28.30
C THR A 139 -18.95 -8.88 26.84
N GLN A 140 -19.28 -9.83 25.99
CA GLN A 140 -19.62 -9.55 24.59
C GLN A 140 -20.83 -8.58 24.49
N ALA A 141 -21.85 -8.77 25.35
CA ALA A 141 -23.04 -7.92 25.36
C ALA A 141 -22.69 -6.46 25.70
N THR A 142 -21.90 -6.23 26.76
CA THR A 142 -21.45 -4.88 27.15
C THR A 142 -20.63 -4.23 26.05
N ALA A 143 -19.70 -4.98 25.45
CA ALA A 143 -18.88 -4.46 24.34
C ALA A 143 -19.75 -4.11 23.12
N ALA A 144 -20.71 -4.96 22.76
CA ALA A 144 -21.63 -4.71 21.65
C ALA A 144 -22.53 -3.47 21.91
N GLU A 145 -23.06 -3.32 23.10
CA GLU A 145 -23.87 -2.17 23.51
C GLU A 145 -23.05 -0.87 23.37
N VAL A 146 -21.85 -0.82 23.94
CA VAL A 146 -20.98 0.37 23.85
C VAL A 146 -20.64 0.68 22.39
N LEU A 147 -20.22 -0.31 21.59
CA LEU A 147 -19.85 -0.07 20.20
C LEU A 147 -21.04 0.36 19.33
N SER A 148 -22.26 -0.08 19.64
CA SER A 148 -23.48 0.31 18.92
C SER A 148 -23.92 1.74 19.22
N ALA A 149 -23.48 2.33 20.36
CA ALA A 149 -23.78 3.71 20.71
C ALA A 149 -23.01 4.72 19.81
N PHE A 150 -21.94 4.30 19.17
CA PHE A 150 -21.22 5.15 18.21
C PHE A 150 -21.95 5.18 16.85
N PRO A 151 -21.98 6.36 16.18
CA PRO A 151 -22.68 6.48 14.91
C PRO A 151 -22.06 5.56 13.85
N ALA A 152 -22.88 4.96 13.00
CA ALA A 152 -22.39 4.21 11.84
C ALA A 152 -21.73 5.15 10.81
N THR A 153 -20.75 4.62 10.06
CA THR A 153 -20.07 5.36 8.98
C THR A 153 -21.07 6.00 8.00
N ALA A 154 -22.12 5.26 7.62
CA ALA A 154 -23.17 5.76 6.73
C ALA A 154 -23.86 7.01 7.28
N LYS A 155 -24.20 7.01 8.58
CA LYS A 155 -24.83 8.15 9.24
C LYS A 155 -23.87 9.35 9.27
N VAL A 156 -22.60 9.16 9.64
CA VAL A 156 -21.63 10.25 9.69
C VAL A 156 -21.45 10.88 8.31
N ILE A 157 -21.33 10.08 7.25
CA ILE A 157 -21.22 10.59 5.88
C ILE A 157 -22.46 11.41 5.50
N ALA A 158 -23.66 10.89 5.76
CA ALA A 158 -24.91 11.58 5.44
C ALA A 158 -25.04 12.91 6.20
N ASP A 159 -24.75 12.91 7.51
CA ASP A 159 -24.80 14.10 8.35
C ASP A 159 -23.80 15.17 7.88
N GLU A 160 -22.57 14.77 7.51
CA GLU A 160 -21.55 15.70 7.04
C GLU A 160 -21.90 16.27 5.65
N ILE A 161 -22.39 15.47 4.73
CA ILE A 161 -22.86 15.95 3.42
C ILE A 161 -24.03 16.93 3.58
N ALA A 162 -24.97 16.65 4.48
CA ALA A 162 -26.11 17.56 4.75
C ALA A 162 -25.67 18.92 5.32
N ARG A 163 -24.50 19.01 5.96
CA ARG A 163 -23.92 20.27 6.48
C ARG A 163 -23.23 21.11 5.42
N LEU A 164 -22.99 20.57 4.23
CA LEU A 164 -22.34 21.31 3.15
C LEU A 164 -23.29 22.41 2.66
N ARG A 165 -22.84 23.67 2.75
CA ARG A 165 -23.66 24.86 2.38
C ARG A 165 -23.44 25.36 0.96
N GLU A 166 -22.40 24.91 0.28
CA GLU A 166 -21.99 25.40 -1.02
C GLU A 166 -22.31 24.41 -2.15
N PRO A 167 -22.61 24.88 -3.39
CA PRO A 167 -22.62 24.03 -4.57
C PRO A 167 -21.20 23.46 -4.74
N ALA A 168 -20.98 22.31 -4.17
CA ALA A 168 -19.72 21.59 -4.22
C ALA A 168 -19.60 20.86 -5.56
N PRO A 169 -18.39 20.43 -5.97
CA PRO A 169 -18.30 19.31 -6.89
C PRO A 169 -19.29 18.24 -6.42
N ALA A 170 -19.97 17.55 -7.32
CA ALA A 170 -21.05 16.64 -6.95
C ALA A 170 -20.55 15.62 -5.91
N VAL A 171 -20.86 15.86 -4.63
CA VAL A 171 -20.55 14.93 -3.52
C VAL A 171 -21.69 13.95 -3.38
N ARG A 172 -21.36 12.67 -3.39
CA ARG A 172 -22.34 11.59 -3.29
C ARG A 172 -22.00 10.65 -2.14
N HIS A 173 -23.04 10.12 -1.52
CA HIS A 173 -22.94 9.01 -0.59
C HIS A 173 -23.64 7.80 -1.19
N ILE A 174 -22.95 6.67 -1.23
CA ILE A 174 -23.50 5.39 -1.65
C ILE A 174 -23.36 4.43 -0.46
N HIS A 175 -24.48 3.82 -0.04
CA HIS A 175 -24.45 2.74 0.91
C HIS A 175 -24.51 1.41 0.17
N TYR A 176 -23.44 0.60 0.31
CA TYR A 176 -23.38 -0.72 -0.29
C TYR A 176 -23.97 -1.75 0.67
N GLU A 177 -25.14 -2.29 0.33
CA GLU A 177 -25.89 -3.24 1.16
C GLU A 177 -25.25 -4.63 1.26
N GLY A 178 -24.30 -4.94 0.36
CA GLY A 178 -23.64 -6.24 0.32
C GLY A 178 -22.52 -6.38 1.35
N ASP A 179 -22.02 -7.61 1.46
CA ASP A 179 -20.93 -8.03 2.34
C ASP A 179 -19.52 -7.79 1.76
N GLY A 180 -19.47 -7.08 0.66
CA GLY A 180 -18.24 -6.90 -0.10
C GLY A 180 -17.23 -6.00 0.60
N ARG A 181 -15.96 -6.25 0.25
CA ARG A 181 -14.81 -5.43 0.66
C ARG A 181 -14.69 -4.22 -0.26
N LYS A 182 -13.56 -3.50 -0.16
CA LYS A 182 -13.20 -2.32 -0.95
C LYS A 182 -13.57 -2.43 -2.43
N ALA A 183 -13.21 -3.53 -3.10
CA ALA A 183 -13.55 -3.75 -4.50
C ALA A 183 -15.04 -3.67 -4.80
N ALA A 184 -15.86 -4.32 -3.97
CA ALA A 184 -17.31 -4.32 -4.17
C ALA A 184 -17.92 -2.92 -3.94
N GLN A 185 -17.43 -2.18 -2.96
CA GLN A 185 -17.82 -0.79 -2.71
C GLN A 185 -17.46 0.11 -3.89
N VAL A 186 -16.23 0.00 -4.42
CA VAL A 186 -15.78 0.77 -5.59
C VAL A 186 -16.60 0.42 -6.82
N ASN A 187 -16.83 -0.88 -7.09
CA ASN A 187 -17.65 -1.32 -8.22
C ASN A 187 -19.08 -0.77 -8.13
N ALA A 188 -19.72 -0.88 -6.94
CA ALA A 188 -21.06 -0.35 -6.73
C ALA A 188 -21.14 1.19 -6.93
N ALA A 189 -20.07 1.91 -6.58
CA ALA A 189 -20.00 3.33 -6.86
C ALA A 189 -19.91 3.61 -8.37
N VAL A 190 -19.03 2.90 -9.07
CA VAL A 190 -18.83 3.09 -10.52
C VAL A 190 -20.08 2.70 -11.31
N ASP A 191 -20.81 1.67 -10.89
CA ASP A 191 -22.08 1.27 -11.50
C ASP A 191 -23.15 2.37 -11.42
N GLN A 192 -23.10 3.23 -10.40
CA GLN A 192 -24.02 4.38 -10.21
C GLN A 192 -23.49 5.69 -10.82
N LEU A 193 -22.22 5.72 -11.24
CA LEU A 193 -21.67 6.84 -11.98
C LEU A 193 -21.99 6.65 -13.47
N ALA A 194 -22.49 7.71 -14.12
CA ALA A 194 -22.69 7.71 -15.57
C ALA A 194 -21.37 7.89 -16.35
N ALA A 195 -20.24 7.54 -15.74
CA ALA A 195 -18.91 7.70 -16.29
C ALA A 195 -18.57 6.50 -17.20
N ASP A 196 -18.46 6.72 -18.50
CA ASP A 196 -18.10 5.70 -19.51
C ASP A 196 -17.14 6.24 -20.58
N SER A 197 -16.74 7.50 -20.44
CA SER A 197 -15.92 8.21 -21.40
C SER A 197 -14.44 7.84 -21.28
N ALA A 198 -13.74 7.87 -22.41
CA ALA A 198 -12.28 7.80 -22.49
C ALA A 198 -11.57 9.09 -21.99
N GLU A 199 -12.31 10.14 -21.66
CA GLU A 199 -11.79 11.40 -21.13
C GLU A 199 -11.95 11.50 -19.59
N GLU A 200 -12.55 10.49 -18.95
CA GLU A 200 -12.87 10.47 -17.53
C GLU A 200 -12.09 9.37 -16.81
N TYR A 201 -11.70 9.63 -15.57
CA TYR A 201 -10.99 8.69 -14.73
C TYR A 201 -11.73 8.36 -13.44
N ILE A 202 -11.81 7.07 -13.12
CA ILE A 202 -12.13 6.59 -11.78
C ILE A 202 -10.86 6.65 -10.95
N ALA A 203 -10.84 7.48 -9.91
CA ALA A 203 -9.70 7.67 -9.02
C ALA A 203 -10.01 7.04 -7.66
N VAL A 204 -9.35 5.93 -7.35
CA VAL A 204 -9.58 5.20 -6.09
C VAL A 204 -8.58 5.68 -5.04
N TYR A 205 -9.10 6.21 -3.93
CA TYR A 205 -8.30 6.67 -2.78
C TYR A 205 -8.78 6.03 -1.48
N ASP A 206 -7.89 5.89 -0.52
CA ASP A 206 -8.28 5.60 0.86
C ASP A 206 -8.75 6.90 1.55
N VAL A 207 -9.58 6.80 2.57
CA VAL A 207 -10.19 7.96 3.25
C VAL A 207 -9.17 8.88 3.95
N ASP A 208 -7.98 8.37 4.22
CA ASP A 208 -6.83 9.08 4.79
C ASP A 208 -5.86 9.62 3.73
N SER A 209 -6.11 9.37 2.45
CA SER A 209 -5.28 9.88 1.35
C SER A 209 -5.42 11.40 1.20
N ARG A 210 -4.30 12.07 0.98
CA ARG A 210 -4.24 13.53 0.83
C ARG A 210 -3.33 13.90 -0.34
N PRO A 211 -3.73 13.60 -1.61
CA PRO A 211 -2.97 14.07 -2.76
C PRO A 211 -2.98 15.60 -2.78
N SER A 212 -1.82 16.23 -2.98
CA SER A 212 -1.77 17.69 -3.07
C SER A 212 -2.38 18.19 -4.38
N ARG A 213 -2.78 19.46 -4.40
CA ARG A 213 -3.26 20.14 -5.61
C ARG A 213 -2.22 20.08 -6.73
N GLU A 214 -0.98 20.41 -6.41
CA GLU A 214 0.14 20.34 -7.35
C GLU A 214 0.32 18.92 -7.93
N PHE A 215 0.20 17.90 -7.07
CA PHE A 215 0.30 16.52 -7.51
C PHE A 215 -0.74 16.15 -8.57
N LEU A 216 -2.01 16.57 -8.40
CA LEU A 216 -3.07 16.31 -9.37
C LEU A 216 -2.90 17.14 -10.65
N LEU A 217 -2.48 18.40 -10.55
CA LEU A 217 -2.18 19.21 -11.73
C LEU A 217 -1.05 18.62 -12.56
N ARG A 218 0.05 18.21 -11.93
CA ARG A 218 1.14 17.49 -12.62
C ARG A 218 0.68 16.15 -13.21
N THR A 219 -0.30 15.50 -12.60
CA THR A 219 -0.90 14.28 -13.18
C THR A 219 -1.63 14.65 -14.49
N THR A 220 -2.41 15.72 -14.51
CA THR A 220 -3.08 16.21 -15.73
C THR A 220 -2.07 16.54 -16.85
N GLU A 221 -1.00 17.25 -16.51
CA GLU A 221 0.09 17.56 -17.46
C GLU A 221 0.73 16.30 -18.02
N PHE A 222 0.99 15.30 -17.17
CA PHE A 222 1.51 14.00 -17.61
C PHE A 222 0.54 13.31 -18.57
N LEU A 223 -0.76 13.29 -18.27
CA LEU A 223 -1.77 12.67 -19.12
C LEU A 223 -1.85 13.36 -20.47
N ALA A 224 -1.85 14.70 -20.49
CA ALA A 224 -1.85 15.49 -21.72
C ALA A 224 -0.59 15.25 -22.56
N GLY A 225 0.59 15.20 -21.92
CA GLY A 225 1.84 14.85 -22.59
C GLY A 225 1.80 13.45 -23.21
N ARG A 226 1.26 12.47 -22.50
CA ARG A 226 1.09 11.11 -23.03
C ARG A 226 0.09 11.05 -24.17
N ARG A 227 -1.00 11.80 -24.09
CA ARG A 227 -1.97 11.93 -25.21
C ARG A 227 -1.30 12.49 -26.45
N ALA A 228 -0.46 13.51 -26.30
CA ALA A 228 0.29 14.08 -27.40
C ALA A 228 1.30 13.11 -28.04
N GLU A 229 1.91 12.21 -27.23
CA GLU A 229 2.85 11.20 -27.71
C GLU A 229 2.16 9.98 -28.32
N ASP A 230 1.12 9.45 -27.68
CA ASP A 230 0.49 8.17 -28.02
C ASP A 230 -0.82 8.31 -28.82
N GLY A 231 -1.37 9.53 -28.96
CA GLY A 231 -2.65 9.84 -29.62
C GLY A 231 -3.89 9.57 -28.74
N GLU A 232 -3.73 8.97 -27.57
CA GLU A 232 -4.80 8.70 -26.61
C GLU A 232 -4.35 8.92 -25.16
N LEU A 233 -5.29 9.14 -24.26
CA LEU A 233 -5.02 9.22 -22.83
C LEU A 233 -4.60 7.85 -22.29
N PRO A 234 -3.67 7.80 -21.33
CA PRO A 234 -3.29 6.57 -20.63
C PRO A 234 -4.50 5.81 -20.08
N ARG A 235 -4.57 4.52 -20.34
CA ARG A 235 -5.71 3.68 -19.93
C ARG A 235 -5.78 3.44 -18.43
N VAL A 236 -4.62 3.26 -17.79
CA VAL A 236 -4.47 3.09 -16.34
C VAL A 236 -3.20 3.78 -15.88
N VAL A 237 -3.30 4.54 -14.79
CA VAL A 237 -2.17 5.24 -14.17
C VAL A 237 -2.08 4.88 -12.70
N GLN A 238 -0.89 4.54 -12.25
CA GLN A 238 -0.60 4.25 -10.85
C GLN A 238 0.22 5.38 -10.25
N GLN A 239 -0.33 5.98 -9.20
CA GLN A 239 0.37 6.93 -8.33
C GLN A 239 1.22 6.15 -7.33
N SER A 240 2.53 6.20 -7.49
CA SER A 240 3.44 5.56 -6.55
C SER A 240 3.69 6.43 -5.32
N ALA A 241 3.89 5.79 -4.16
CA ALA A 241 4.01 6.50 -2.89
C ALA A 241 5.35 6.30 -2.21
N ARG A 242 5.77 7.33 -1.44
CA ARG A 242 6.77 7.24 -0.38
C ARG A 242 6.06 7.05 0.96
N PHE A 243 6.64 6.27 1.83
CA PHE A 243 6.06 5.95 3.13
C PHE A 243 6.79 6.71 4.23
N ALA A 244 6.06 7.42 5.06
CA ALA A 244 6.57 8.17 6.19
C ALA A 244 5.77 7.88 7.46
N THR A 245 6.45 7.79 8.60
CA THR A 245 5.80 7.77 9.92
C THR A 245 5.55 9.20 10.37
N GLN A 246 4.42 9.46 11.01
CA GLN A 246 4.04 10.81 11.47
C GLN A 246 4.63 11.14 12.85
N GLY A 247 5.21 10.18 13.52
CA GLY A 247 5.84 10.34 14.84
C GLY A 247 6.06 8.99 15.50
N ALA A 248 6.92 8.92 16.51
CA ALA A 248 7.12 7.68 17.25
C ALA A 248 5.95 7.50 18.23
N ALA A 249 4.95 6.74 17.82
CA ALA A 249 3.97 6.19 18.74
C ALA A 249 4.58 4.93 19.38
N GLY A 250 4.56 4.85 20.70
CA GLY A 250 5.11 3.69 21.43
C GLY A 250 6.53 3.89 21.96
N THR A 251 7.27 2.78 22.10
CA THR A 251 8.64 2.81 22.59
C THR A 251 9.61 3.27 21.49
N TRP A 252 10.76 3.84 21.88
CA TRP A 252 11.78 4.34 20.93
C TRP A 252 12.24 3.28 19.92
N TRP A 253 12.38 2.02 20.35
CA TRP A 253 12.81 0.93 19.47
C TRP A 253 11.71 0.53 18.47
N GLU A 254 10.44 0.58 18.89
CA GLU A 254 9.28 0.32 18.04
C GLU A 254 9.15 1.42 16.97
N GLY A 255 9.29 2.67 17.35
CA GLY A 255 9.32 3.81 16.42
C GLY A 255 10.47 3.68 15.41
N SER A 256 11.68 3.36 15.87
CA SER A 256 12.84 3.15 14.99
C SER A 256 12.61 2.00 13.99
N LEU A 257 11.98 0.90 14.45
CA LEU A 257 11.65 -0.23 13.60
C LEU A 257 10.61 0.14 12.53
N CYS A 258 9.54 0.85 12.92
CA CYS A 258 8.51 1.32 11.99
C CYS A 258 9.07 2.32 10.97
N GLN A 259 9.94 3.23 11.38
CA GLN A 259 10.66 4.13 10.47
C GLN A 259 11.54 3.36 9.49
N GLY A 260 12.28 2.38 9.97
CA GLY A 260 13.10 1.49 9.12
C GLY A 260 12.25 0.70 8.12
N ALA A 261 11.09 0.22 8.54
CA ALA A 261 10.13 -0.48 7.68
C ALA A 261 9.52 0.46 6.63
N ALA A 262 9.15 1.68 7.00
CA ALA A 262 8.65 2.71 6.09
C ALA A 262 9.68 3.05 5.00
N ARG A 263 10.97 3.24 5.38
CA ARG A 263 12.07 3.41 4.42
C ARG A 263 12.24 2.19 3.52
N ALA A 264 12.21 0.98 4.08
CA ALA A 264 12.30 -0.24 3.30
C ALA A 264 11.13 -0.39 2.31
N GLN A 265 9.95 0.13 2.65
CA GLN A 265 8.80 0.18 1.74
C GLN A 265 8.97 1.23 0.65
N THR A 266 9.44 2.44 0.98
CA THR A 266 9.81 3.48 0.01
C THR A 266 10.90 2.98 -0.95
N LEU A 267 11.90 2.28 -0.43
CA LEU A 267 12.93 1.64 -1.26
C LEU A 267 12.35 0.57 -2.18
N TRP A 268 11.33 -0.15 -1.75
CA TRP A 268 10.63 -1.09 -2.62
C TRP A 268 9.91 -0.36 -3.77
N THR A 269 9.23 0.77 -3.50
CA THR A 269 8.59 1.60 -4.52
C THR A 269 9.59 2.05 -5.59
N VAL A 270 10.70 2.69 -5.21
CA VAL A 270 11.68 3.21 -6.18
C VAL A 270 12.55 2.13 -6.82
N ARG A 271 12.75 1.00 -6.16
CA ARG A 271 13.60 -0.10 -6.63
C ARG A 271 12.84 -1.13 -7.48
N ARG A 272 11.54 -1.30 -7.24
CA ARG A 272 10.74 -2.40 -7.82
C ARG A 272 9.45 -1.94 -8.48
N GLU A 273 8.58 -1.24 -7.76
CA GLU A 273 7.26 -0.85 -8.26
C GLU A 273 7.39 0.00 -9.51
N ILE A 274 7.95 1.20 -9.40
CA ILE A 274 8.12 2.13 -10.52
C ILE A 274 8.88 1.50 -11.70
N PRO A 275 10.07 0.87 -11.52
CA PRO A 275 10.76 0.22 -12.62
C PRO A 275 10.00 -0.93 -13.27
N ASN A 276 9.21 -1.67 -12.49
CA ASN A 276 8.39 -2.76 -13.03
C ASN A 276 7.23 -2.23 -13.85
N LEU A 277 6.51 -1.20 -13.37
CA LEU A 277 5.42 -0.56 -14.10
C LEU A 277 5.92 0.05 -15.42
N ARG A 278 7.02 0.80 -15.39
CA ARG A 278 7.63 1.37 -16.59
C ARG A 278 8.01 0.30 -17.62
N ARG A 279 8.65 -0.79 -17.18
CA ARG A 279 9.00 -1.90 -18.08
C ARG A 279 7.76 -2.62 -18.60
N TYR A 280 6.76 -2.81 -17.76
CA TYR A 280 5.50 -3.43 -18.15
C TYR A 280 4.79 -2.57 -19.20
N ALA A 281 4.57 -1.28 -18.96
CA ALA A 281 3.94 -0.37 -19.90
C ALA A 281 4.69 -0.34 -21.25
N ALA A 282 6.02 -0.19 -21.22
CA ALA A 282 6.84 -0.19 -22.42
C ALA A 282 6.79 -1.51 -23.20
N SER A 283 6.73 -2.66 -22.50
CA SER A 283 6.64 -3.97 -23.15
C SER A 283 5.27 -4.22 -23.76
N THR A 284 4.20 -3.78 -23.07
CA THR A 284 2.82 -3.94 -23.52
C THR A 284 2.55 -3.13 -24.79
N ARG A 285 3.07 -1.90 -24.87
CA ARG A 285 2.96 -1.05 -26.08
C ARG A 285 3.71 -1.60 -27.30
N ARG A 286 4.74 -2.42 -27.08
CA ARG A 286 5.50 -3.07 -28.20
C ARG A 286 4.81 -4.30 -28.79
N GLY A 287 3.67 -4.70 -28.25
CA GLY A 287 2.87 -5.82 -28.77
C GLY A 287 2.88 -7.08 -27.91
N PRO A 288 2.10 -8.10 -28.30
CA PRO A 288 1.96 -9.35 -27.57
C PRO A 288 3.28 -10.15 -27.52
N GLY A 289 3.50 -10.86 -26.42
CA GLY A 289 4.63 -11.80 -26.25
C GLY A 289 5.77 -11.35 -25.36
N ARG A 290 5.84 -10.08 -24.93
CA ARG A 290 6.89 -9.59 -24.03
C ARG A 290 6.30 -8.99 -22.75
N ARG A 291 5.31 -9.63 -22.17
CA ARG A 291 4.54 -9.13 -21.04
C ARG A 291 5.24 -9.44 -19.73
N GLY A 292 5.43 -8.41 -18.90
CA GLY A 292 5.66 -8.57 -17.45
C GLY A 292 4.35 -8.88 -16.72
N LEU A 293 4.34 -8.65 -15.42
CA LEU A 293 3.13 -8.66 -14.59
C LEU A 293 2.92 -7.27 -14.03
N ALA A 294 1.81 -6.62 -14.37
CA ALA A 294 1.40 -5.36 -13.77
C ALA A 294 1.17 -5.57 -12.26
N GLN A 295 1.54 -4.59 -11.49
CA GLN A 295 1.27 -4.56 -10.06
C GLN A 295 0.68 -3.21 -9.74
N THR A 296 -0.62 -3.18 -9.51
CA THR A 296 -1.32 -2.01 -9.02
C THR A 296 -1.36 -2.02 -7.51
N VAL A 297 -1.53 -0.86 -6.90
CA VAL A 297 -1.69 -0.67 -5.45
C VAL A 297 -2.98 0.09 -5.17
N GLY A 298 -3.60 -0.19 -4.04
CA GLY A 298 -4.96 0.22 -3.73
C GLY A 298 -5.15 1.71 -3.40
N HIS A 299 -4.11 2.54 -3.52
CA HIS A 299 -4.21 3.99 -3.34
C HIS A 299 -3.69 4.70 -4.59
N GLY A 300 -4.38 5.78 -4.99
CA GLY A 300 -3.96 6.56 -6.14
C GLY A 300 -3.96 5.77 -7.45
N LEU A 301 -4.90 4.84 -7.61
CA LEU A 301 -5.13 4.12 -8.85
C LEU A 301 -6.14 4.92 -9.68
N LEU A 302 -5.70 5.41 -10.84
CA LEU A 302 -6.54 6.07 -11.83
C LEU A 302 -6.79 5.11 -12.97
N VAL A 303 -8.04 4.79 -13.22
CA VAL A 303 -8.46 3.92 -14.32
C VAL A 303 -9.43 4.71 -15.19
N ARG A 304 -9.16 4.79 -16.48
CA ARG A 304 -10.06 5.43 -17.44
C ARG A 304 -11.44 4.74 -17.38
N ALA A 305 -12.53 5.50 -17.38
CA ALA A 305 -13.86 4.98 -17.06
C ALA A 305 -14.32 3.87 -18.02
N ASP A 306 -14.06 4.01 -19.33
CA ASP A 306 -14.32 2.97 -20.33
C ASP A 306 -13.53 1.68 -20.04
N VAL A 307 -12.27 1.80 -19.64
CA VAL A 307 -11.38 0.67 -19.30
C VAL A 307 -11.86 -0.05 -18.05
N PHE A 308 -12.31 0.69 -17.02
CA PHE A 308 -12.84 0.08 -15.80
C PHE A 308 -14.01 -0.85 -16.11
N ARG A 309 -14.90 -0.45 -17.02
CA ARG A 309 -16.03 -1.26 -17.48
C ARG A 309 -15.59 -2.42 -18.39
N GLU A 310 -14.65 -2.17 -19.32
CA GLU A 310 -14.07 -3.19 -20.21
C GLU A 310 -13.51 -4.39 -19.43
N VAL A 311 -12.81 -4.13 -18.33
CA VAL A 311 -12.20 -5.22 -17.53
C VAL A 311 -13.15 -5.83 -16.49
N GLY A 312 -14.35 -5.28 -16.33
CA GLY A 312 -15.38 -5.76 -15.40
C GLY A 312 -15.15 -5.33 -13.96
N GLY A 313 -14.52 -4.17 -13.75
CA GLY A 313 -14.28 -3.59 -12.43
C GLY A 313 -13.15 -4.25 -11.63
N LEU A 314 -13.07 -3.91 -10.34
CA LEU A 314 -12.11 -4.51 -9.42
C LEU A 314 -12.52 -5.93 -9.01
N PRO A 315 -11.59 -6.88 -8.93
CA PRO A 315 -11.88 -8.26 -8.52
C PRO A 315 -12.35 -8.33 -7.06
N THR A 316 -13.53 -8.92 -6.82
CA THR A 316 -14.13 -9.01 -5.47
C THR A 316 -13.78 -10.30 -4.72
N PHE A 317 -13.12 -11.26 -5.36
CA PHE A 317 -12.86 -12.59 -4.83
C PHE A 317 -11.50 -12.75 -4.13
N THR A 318 -10.71 -11.68 -4.05
CA THR A 318 -9.39 -11.66 -3.37
C THR A 318 -9.42 -10.71 -2.17
N VAL A 319 -8.46 -10.89 -1.26
CA VAL A 319 -8.29 -9.97 -0.10
C VAL A 319 -7.72 -8.63 -0.54
N LEU A 320 -6.75 -8.67 -1.45
CA LEU A 320 -6.17 -7.50 -2.10
C LEU A 320 -6.63 -7.45 -3.54
N ASP A 321 -7.61 -6.61 -3.77
CA ASP A 321 -8.25 -6.37 -5.06
C ASP A 321 -7.29 -5.73 -6.07
N ASP A 322 -6.42 -4.84 -5.60
CA ASP A 322 -5.46 -4.10 -6.40
C ASP A 322 -4.47 -5.01 -7.14
N VAL A 323 -3.80 -5.92 -6.45
CA VAL A 323 -2.83 -6.84 -7.07
C VAL A 323 -3.52 -7.79 -8.05
N ALA A 324 -4.72 -8.27 -7.70
CA ALA A 324 -5.54 -9.07 -8.58
C ALA A 324 -5.98 -8.28 -9.82
N PHE A 325 -6.34 -7.00 -9.66
CA PHE A 325 -6.64 -6.11 -10.77
C PHE A 325 -5.44 -5.96 -11.72
N GLY A 326 -4.23 -5.75 -11.19
CA GLY A 326 -3.00 -5.73 -12.00
C GLY A 326 -2.80 -7.01 -12.82
N TYR A 327 -3.12 -8.18 -12.24
CA TYR A 327 -3.11 -9.44 -12.97
C TYR A 327 -4.14 -9.43 -14.12
N ARG A 328 -5.38 -8.95 -13.87
CA ARG A 328 -6.42 -8.83 -14.90
C ARG A 328 -6.00 -7.92 -16.05
N LEU A 329 -5.43 -6.74 -15.72
CA LEU A 329 -4.88 -5.81 -16.72
C LEU A 329 -3.77 -6.47 -17.57
N THR A 330 -2.94 -7.31 -16.94
CA THR A 330 -1.90 -8.06 -17.64
C THR A 330 -2.51 -9.01 -18.68
N LEU A 331 -3.54 -9.77 -18.30
CA LEU A 331 -4.22 -10.68 -19.23
C LEU A 331 -4.90 -9.93 -20.39
N SER A 332 -5.44 -8.75 -20.14
CA SER A 332 -6.05 -7.89 -21.15
C SER A 332 -5.05 -7.13 -22.02
N GLY A 333 -3.75 -7.18 -21.67
CA GLY A 333 -2.73 -6.43 -22.39
C GLY A 333 -2.87 -4.91 -22.25
N ILE A 334 -3.42 -4.44 -21.12
CA ILE A 334 -3.62 -3.03 -20.84
C ILE A 334 -2.37 -2.48 -20.15
N PRO A 335 -1.72 -1.43 -20.70
CA PRO A 335 -0.58 -0.79 -20.06
C PRO A 335 -0.99 -0.10 -18.75
N VAL A 336 -0.11 -0.15 -17.75
CA VAL A 336 -0.24 0.63 -16.51
C VAL A 336 0.92 1.59 -16.45
N ASP A 337 0.62 2.87 -16.56
CA ASP A 337 1.62 3.93 -16.49
C ASP A 337 1.96 4.29 -15.06
N SER A 338 3.22 4.61 -14.81
CA SER A 338 3.68 5.16 -13.54
C SER A 338 3.94 6.64 -13.72
N LEU A 339 3.56 7.45 -12.75
CA LEU A 339 3.86 8.89 -12.74
C LEU A 339 5.35 9.13 -12.46
N PRO A 340 5.96 10.18 -13.08
CA PRO A 340 7.35 10.57 -12.83
C PRO A 340 7.51 11.38 -11.52
N PHE A 341 6.60 11.24 -10.58
CA PHE A 341 6.63 11.85 -9.25
C PHE A 341 5.88 10.96 -8.26
N THR A 342 6.09 11.20 -6.98
CA THR A 342 5.53 10.37 -5.90
C THR A 342 4.76 11.23 -4.90
N THR A 343 3.73 10.64 -4.29
CA THR A 343 3.06 11.22 -3.12
C THR A 343 3.63 10.63 -1.83
N THR A 344 3.38 11.27 -0.69
CA THR A 344 3.72 10.72 0.62
C THR A 344 2.47 10.15 1.27
N VAL A 345 2.57 8.92 1.79
CA VAL A 345 1.49 8.26 2.52
C VAL A 345 1.95 7.85 3.91
N PRO A 346 1.04 7.84 4.90
CA PRO A 346 1.37 7.37 6.24
C PRO A 346 1.80 5.90 6.25
N ALA A 347 2.81 5.58 7.05
CA ALA A 347 3.23 4.21 7.33
C ALA A 347 2.66 3.74 8.68
N ALA A 348 2.73 2.43 8.94
CA ALA A 348 2.39 1.87 10.25
C ALA A 348 3.29 2.48 11.34
N GLU A 349 2.70 2.83 12.48
CA GLU A 349 3.40 3.44 13.61
C GLU A 349 3.68 2.45 14.75
N TYR A 350 2.95 1.33 14.77
CA TYR A 350 3.09 0.27 15.77
C TYR A 350 3.51 -1.04 15.13
N LEU A 351 4.30 -1.82 15.87
CA LEU A 351 4.77 -3.11 15.40
C LEU A 351 3.62 -4.09 15.07
N PRO A 352 2.58 -4.26 15.89
CA PRO A 352 1.46 -5.13 15.55
C PRO A 352 0.75 -4.72 14.25
N GLU A 353 0.58 -3.42 14.04
CA GLU A 353 0.01 -2.87 12.79
C GLU A 353 0.89 -3.20 11.58
N LEU A 354 2.21 -2.95 11.70
CA LEU A 354 3.18 -3.27 10.66
C LEU A 354 3.16 -4.75 10.26
N LEU A 355 3.08 -5.64 11.25
CA LEU A 355 3.04 -7.09 11.01
C LEU A 355 1.73 -7.51 10.36
N ALA A 356 0.59 -7.05 10.85
CA ALA A 356 -0.73 -7.32 10.28
C ALA A 356 -0.84 -6.78 8.83
N GLN A 357 -0.32 -5.59 8.57
CA GLN A 357 -0.26 -5.00 7.23
C GLN A 357 0.61 -5.83 6.29
N SER A 358 1.81 -6.24 6.74
CA SER A 358 2.74 -7.06 5.95
C SER A 358 2.18 -8.45 5.67
N GLU A 359 1.51 -9.07 6.64
CA GLU A 359 0.81 -10.34 6.48
C GLU A 359 -0.30 -10.22 5.43
N ARG A 360 -1.16 -9.20 5.55
CA ARG A 360 -2.24 -8.93 4.59
C ARG A 360 -1.71 -8.70 3.18
N TRP A 361 -0.65 -7.92 3.02
CA TRP A 361 -0.07 -7.66 1.70
C TRP A 361 0.55 -8.91 1.07
N PHE A 362 1.13 -9.79 1.89
CA PHE A 362 1.68 -11.05 1.38
C PHE A 362 0.60 -12.02 0.90
N GLN A 363 -0.62 -11.92 1.43
CA GLN A 363 -1.77 -12.73 1.02
C GLN A 363 -2.00 -12.66 -0.49
N SER A 364 -1.76 -11.52 -1.13
CA SER A 364 -1.91 -11.35 -2.58
C SER A 364 -1.10 -12.35 -3.39
N TYR A 365 0.08 -12.73 -2.93
CA TYR A 365 0.93 -13.72 -3.61
C TYR A 365 0.35 -15.14 -3.47
N LEU A 366 -0.35 -15.42 -2.39
CA LEU A 366 -1.05 -16.68 -2.16
C LEU A 366 -2.35 -16.76 -2.98
N ASP A 367 -2.90 -15.62 -3.37
CA ASP A 367 -4.14 -15.52 -4.16
C ASP A 367 -3.91 -15.68 -5.68
N TYR A 368 -2.67 -15.57 -6.17
CA TYR A 368 -2.39 -15.72 -7.62
C TYR A 368 -2.90 -17.02 -8.26
N PRO A 369 -2.78 -18.21 -7.64
CA PRO A 369 -3.35 -19.43 -8.17
C PRO A 369 -4.88 -19.37 -8.34
N GLN A 370 -5.58 -18.74 -7.38
CA GLN A 370 -7.02 -18.52 -7.46
C GLN A 370 -7.38 -17.58 -8.61
N CYS A 371 -6.62 -16.48 -8.77
CA CYS A 371 -6.77 -15.55 -9.88
C CYS A 371 -6.61 -16.29 -11.23
N ALA A 372 -5.54 -17.10 -11.36
CA ALA A 372 -5.29 -17.86 -12.58
C ALA A 372 -6.44 -18.83 -12.90
N THR A 373 -6.94 -19.57 -11.90
CA THR A 373 -8.04 -20.50 -12.08
C THR A 373 -9.32 -19.78 -12.51
N ARG A 374 -9.68 -18.69 -11.81
CA ARG A 374 -10.90 -17.91 -12.05
C ARG A 374 -10.92 -17.32 -13.46
N TRP A 375 -9.87 -16.60 -13.83
CA TRP A 375 -9.85 -15.93 -15.13
C TRP A 375 -9.66 -16.89 -16.30
N ARG A 376 -8.95 -17.99 -16.07
CA ARG A 376 -8.87 -19.05 -17.08
C ARG A 376 -10.24 -19.69 -17.35
N SER A 377 -11.05 -19.92 -16.31
CA SER A 377 -12.42 -20.43 -16.48
C SER A 377 -13.34 -19.44 -17.21
N GLN A 378 -13.02 -18.15 -17.16
CA GLN A 378 -13.71 -17.07 -17.89
C GLN A 378 -13.15 -16.81 -19.30
N GLY A 379 -12.16 -17.58 -19.75
CA GLY A 379 -11.58 -17.43 -21.07
C GLY A 379 -10.58 -16.28 -21.22
N HIS A 380 -10.11 -15.69 -20.12
CA HIS A 380 -9.17 -14.57 -20.18
C HIS A 380 -7.71 -15.07 -20.17
N GLY A 381 -6.94 -14.63 -21.15
CA GLY A 381 -5.51 -14.95 -21.30
C GLY A 381 -5.22 -16.38 -21.78
N SER A 382 -4.03 -16.61 -22.27
CA SER A 382 -3.54 -17.92 -22.66
C SER A 382 -2.98 -18.71 -21.46
N ARG A 383 -2.78 -20.02 -21.61
CA ARG A 383 -2.10 -20.85 -20.60
C ARG A 383 -0.70 -20.36 -20.29
N LEU A 384 0.01 -19.81 -21.28
CA LEU A 384 1.35 -19.25 -21.12
C LEU A 384 1.33 -17.94 -20.33
N ASP A 385 0.33 -17.06 -20.57
CA ASP A 385 0.17 -15.83 -19.80
C ASP A 385 -0.04 -16.13 -18.30
N HIS A 386 -0.90 -17.11 -18.00
CA HIS A 386 -1.12 -17.55 -16.63
C HIS A 386 0.13 -18.16 -15.99
N ALA A 387 0.84 -19.04 -16.72
CA ALA A 387 2.07 -19.65 -16.23
C ALA A 387 3.15 -18.59 -15.95
N ALA A 388 3.31 -17.62 -16.85
CA ALA A 388 4.26 -16.50 -16.68
C ALA A 388 3.88 -15.64 -15.47
N ALA A 389 2.59 -15.26 -15.31
CA ALA A 389 2.13 -14.48 -14.19
C ALA A 389 2.33 -15.20 -12.85
N LEU A 390 2.01 -16.50 -12.79
CA LEU A 390 2.25 -17.34 -11.60
C LEU A 390 3.74 -17.43 -11.25
N ALA A 391 4.60 -17.65 -12.24
CA ALA A 391 6.05 -17.72 -12.03
C ALA A 391 6.61 -16.38 -11.50
N ILE A 392 6.18 -15.25 -12.08
CA ILE A 392 6.59 -13.92 -11.63
C ILE A 392 6.04 -13.64 -10.21
N GLY A 393 4.79 -13.99 -9.94
CA GLY A 393 4.17 -13.84 -8.62
C GLY A 393 4.90 -14.67 -7.56
N ALA A 394 5.15 -15.95 -7.84
CA ALA A 394 5.92 -16.84 -6.96
C ALA A 394 7.34 -16.32 -6.71
N TYR A 395 8.03 -15.85 -7.75
CA TYR A 395 9.37 -15.21 -7.60
C TYR A 395 9.31 -13.98 -6.69
N ARG A 396 8.31 -13.12 -6.86
CA ARG A 396 8.15 -11.91 -6.04
C ARG A 396 7.86 -12.26 -4.58
N GLY A 397 6.94 -13.21 -4.34
CA GLY A 397 6.61 -13.71 -2.99
C GLY A 397 7.82 -14.34 -2.31
N LEU A 398 8.52 -15.25 -3.00
CA LEU A 398 9.74 -15.87 -2.48
C LEU A 398 10.84 -14.84 -2.21
N ALA A 399 11.00 -13.87 -3.11
CA ALA A 399 11.95 -12.80 -2.95
C ALA A 399 11.68 -11.93 -1.72
N TRP A 400 10.40 -11.74 -1.35
CA TRP A 400 10.02 -11.06 -0.10
C TRP A 400 10.26 -11.94 1.12
N LEU A 401 9.82 -13.19 1.07
CA LEU A 401 10.01 -14.17 2.15
C LEU A 401 11.49 -14.34 2.55
N LEU A 402 12.40 -14.22 1.60
CA LEU A 402 13.84 -14.40 1.81
C LEU A 402 14.60 -13.13 2.24
N VAL A 403 13.96 -11.96 2.38
CA VAL A 403 14.66 -10.71 2.73
C VAL A 403 15.33 -10.82 4.11
N SER A 404 14.56 -11.17 5.16
CA SER A 404 15.10 -11.27 6.51
C SER A 404 16.10 -12.42 6.66
N PRO A 405 15.85 -13.64 6.19
CA PRO A 405 16.85 -14.73 6.22
C PRO A 405 18.17 -14.35 5.51
N ALA A 406 18.10 -13.70 4.34
CA ALA A 406 19.29 -13.27 3.62
C ALA A 406 20.04 -12.18 4.39
N THR A 407 19.34 -11.24 5.03
CA THR A 407 19.93 -10.19 5.87
C THR A 407 20.64 -10.80 7.08
N VAL A 408 19.99 -11.74 7.78
CA VAL A 408 20.57 -12.48 8.91
C VAL A 408 21.82 -13.26 8.48
N ALA A 409 21.74 -13.96 7.34
CA ALA A 409 22.88 -14.70 6.81
C ALA A 409 24.07 -13.78 6.50
N CYS A 410 23.83 -12.62 5.88
CA CYS A 410 24.90 -11.63 5.62
C CYS A 410 25.51 -11.09 6.92
N LEU A 411 24.68 -10.77 7.94
CA LEU A 411 25.17 -10.34 9.26
C LEU A 411 26.02 -11.43 9.92
N ALA A 412 25.57 -12.68 9.93
CA ALA A 412 26.31 -13.80 10.48
C ALA A 412 27.67 -14.02 9.75
N LEU A 413 27.71 -13.80 8.44
CA LEU A 413 28.96 -13.89 7.66
C LEU A 413 29.91 -12.71 7.97
N VAL A 414 29.40 -11.51 8.22
CA VAL A 414 30.23 -10.36 8.61
C VAL A 414 30.81 -10.53 10.01
N LEU A 415 29.99 -10.94 10.96
CA LEU A 415 30.35 -11.04 12.38
C LEU A 415 31.08 -12.34 12.72
N GLY A 416 30.94 -13.37 11.88
CA GLY A 416 31.48 -14.70 12.14
C GLY A 416 33.01 -14.73 12.25
N PRO A 417 33.60 -15.17 13.37
CA PRO A 417 35.06 -15.11 13.58
C PRO A 417 35.82 -16.04 12.61
N ARG A 418 35.18 -17.09 12.12
CA ARG A 418 35.77 -18.06 11.18
C ARG A 418 35.47 -17.75 9.71
N THR A 419 34.78 -16.65 9.41
CA THR A 419 34.46 -16.25 8.03
C THR A 419 35.69 -15.70 7.35
N ARG A 420 36.05 -16.23 6.16
CA ARG A 420 37.17 -15.76 5.37
C ARG A 420 36.95 -14.33 4.88
N LEU A 421 38.01 -13.54 4.81
CA LEU A 421 37.94 -12.12 4.44
C LEU A 421 37.18 -11.85 3.12
N PRO A 422 37.35 -12.57 2.02
CA PRO A 422 36.56 -12.30 0.81
C PRO A 422 35.08 -12.49 0.98
N VAL A 423 34.66 -13.52 1.74
CA VAL A 423 33.22 -13.75 2.03
C VAL A 423 32.67 -12.67 2.95
N ARG A 424 33.44 -12.25 3.95
CA ARG A 424 33.08 -11.16 4.87
C ARG A 424 32.91 -9.83 4.12
N VAL A 425 33.86 -9.48 3.24
CA VAL A 425 33.77 -8.26 2.43
C VAL A 425 32.57 -8.30 1.49
N THR A 426 32.30 -9.44 0.84
CA THR A 426 31.12 -9.58 -0.03
C THR A 426 29.82 -9.44 0.75
N ALA A 427 29.71 -10.02 1.95
CA ALA A 427 28.55 -9.90 2.80
C ALA A 427 28.36 -8.46 3.34
N ALA A 428 29.46 -7.79 3.72
CA ALA A 428 29.45 -6.38 4.11
C ALA A 428 29.00 -5.47 2.96
N ALA A 429 29.48 -5.71 1.74
CA ALA A 429 29.02 -4.99 0.55
C ALA A 429 27.54 -5.22 0.26
N ALA A 430 27.05 -6.45 0.47
CA ALA A 430 25.62 -6.77 0.36
C ALA A 430 24.76 -5.99 1.36
N LEU A 431 25.21 -5.87 2.61
CA LEU A 431 24.50 -5.08 3.64
C LEU A 431 24.58 -3.58 3.33
N TRP A 432 25.77 -3.08 2.95
CA TRP A 432 25.96 -1.68 2.60
C TRP A 432 25.05 -1.25 1.45
N THR A 433 24.97 -2.05 0.39
CA THR A 433 24.08 -1.79 -0.75
C THR A 433 22.58 -1.98 -0.45
N ALA A 434 22.25 -2.65 0.66
CA ALA A 434 20.86 -2.80 1.11
C ALA A 434 20.41 -1.68 2.08
N THR A 435 21.35 -1.03 2.78
CA THR A 435 21.06 -0.09 3.87
C THR A 435 21.67 1.29 3.62
N VAL A 436 22.99 1.42 3.66
CA VAL A 436 23.67 2.73 3.66
C VAL A 436 23.51 3.47 2.32
N ALA A 437 23.84 2.80 1.22
CA ALA A 437 23.81 3.45 -0.09
C ALA A 437 22.40 3.94 -0.49
N PRO A 438 21.33 3.12 -0.36
CA PRO A 438 19.99 3.59 -0.73
C PRO A 438 19.42 4.65 0.22
N VAL A 439 19.79 4.65 1.51
CA VAL A 439 19.41 5.71 2.46
C VAL A 439 19.97 7.06 2.00
N ARG A 440 21.25 7.10 1.63
CA ARG A 440 21.87 8.33 1.11
C ARG A 440 21.26 8.80 -0.20
N LEU A 441 20.98 7.87 -1.12
CA LEU A 441 20.38 8.20 -2.42
C LEU A 441 18.95 8.76 -2.26
N LEU A 442 18.13 8.18 -1.37
CA LEU A 442 16.79 8.70 -1.11
C LEU A 442 16.86 10.13 -0.56
N ALA A 443 17.72 10.38 0.43
CA ALA A 443 17.87 11.69 1.02
C ALA A 443 18.42 12.74 0.02
N GLN A 444 19.33 12.33 -0.86
CA GLN A 444 19.80 13.19 -1.96
C GLN A 444 18.67 13.53 -2.95
N GLY A 445 17.85 12.54 -3.31
CA GLY A 445 16.66 12.76 -4.16
C GLY A 445 15.58 13.64 -3.50
N GLU A 446 15.64 13.83 -2.18
CA GLU A 446 14.78 14.75 -1.42
C GLU A 446 15.42 16.14 -1.22
N GLY A 447 16.60 16.38 -1.83
CA GLY A 447 17.35 17.62 -1.64
C GLY A 447 17.93 17.81 -0.23
N ARG A 448 17.92 16.77 0.61
CA ARG A 448 18.38 16.78 2.01
C ARG A 448 19.59 15.86 2.20
N PRO A 449 20.81 16.34 1.98
CA PRO A 449 22.00 15.52 2.23
C PRO A 449 22.11 15.20 3.73
N LEU A 450 22.32 13.92 4.05
CA LEU A 450 22.47 13.46 5.44
C LEU A 450 23.89 13.63 5.95
N THR A 451 24.02 13.98 7.21
CA THR A 451 25.28 13.88 7.97
C THR A 451 25.68 12.41 8.14
N ILE A 452 26.93 12.17 8.54
CA ILE A 452 27.42 10.80 8.82
C ILE A 452 26.59 10.16 9.96
N ARG A 453 26.27 10.92 11.00
CA ARG A 453 25.45 10.44 12.15
C ARG A 453 24.04 10.06 11.72
N GLU A 454 23.35 10.91 10.95
CA GLU A 454 22.03 10.63 10.42
C GLU A 454 22.04 9.43 9.47
N THR A 455 23.05 9.34 8.60
CA THR A 455 23.23 8.20 7.70
C THR A 455 23.38 6.90 8.50
N ALA A 456 24.20 6.90 9.57
CA ALA A 456 24.39 5.73 10.41
C ALA A 456 23.07 5.34 11.12
N ALA A 457 22.40 6.29 11.77
CA ALA A 457 21.12 6.05 12.46
C ALA A 457 20.08 5.47 11.51
N GLN A 458 19.83 6.12 10.38
CA GLN A 458 18.84 5.67 9.41
C GLN A 458 19.21 4.33 8.74
N SER A 459 20.51 4.03 8.60
CA SER A 459 20.96 2.73 8.09
C SER A 459 20.70 1.61 9.10
N VAL A 460 20.89 1.84 10.39
CA VAL A 460 20.57 0.89 11.46
C VAL A 460 19.06 0.65 11.52
N GLU A 461 18.24 1.69 11.47
CA GLU A 461 16.78 1.58 11.42
C GLU A 461 16.33 0.79 10.17
N THR A 462 16.91 1.09 9.00
CA THR A 462 16.62 0.35 7.75
C THR A 462 17.01 -1.12 7.87
N LEU A 463 18.17 -1.41 8.49
CA LEU A 463 18.59 -2.79 8.76
C LEU A 463 17.60 -3.51 9.67
N ALA A 464 17.15 -2.85 10.76
CA ALA A 464 16.10 -3.38 11.63
C ALA A 464 14.82 -3.67 10.84
N GLY A 465 14.34 -2.73 10.01
CA GLY A 465 13.19 -2.94 9.13
C GLY A 465 13.37 -4.15 8.19
N LEU A 466 14.56 -4.36 7.62
CA LEU A 466 14.86 -5.51 6.76
C LEU A 466 14.87 -6.83 7.54
N LEU A 467 15.32 -6.84 8.81
CA LEU A 467 15.31 -8.03 9.66
C LEU A 467 13.88 -8.49 9.99
N PHE A 468 12.93 -7.57 10.09
CA PHE A 468 11.52 -7.86 10.36
C PHE A 468 10.66 -8.03 9.08
N LYS A 469 11.20 -7.70 7.91
CA LYS A 469 10.45 -7.62 6.65
C LYS A 469 9.74 -8.93 6.27
N SER A 470 10.28 -10.09 6.64
CA SER A 470 9.74 -11.41 6.27
C SER A 470 8.81 -12.01 7.32
N ILE A 471 8.62 -11.38 8.49
CA ILE A 471 7.77 -11.94 9.56
C ILE A 471 6.33 -12.05 9.10
N GLY A 472 5.73 -10.96 8.59
CA GLY A 472 4.37 -11.02 8.06
C GLY A 472 4.17 -12.05 6.95
N PRO A 473 5.04 -12.11 5.92
CA PRO A 473 5.07 -13.21 4.95
C PRO A 473 5.13 -14.62 5.55
N MET A 474 5.99 -14.84 6.55
CA MET A 474 6.10 -16.13 7.24
C MET A 474 4.83 -16.48 8.00
N THR A 475 4.23 -15.50 8.68
CA THR A 475 2.95 -15.68 9.40
C THR A 475 1.83 -16.03 8.43
N ALA A 476 1.71 -15.31 7.30
CA ALA A 476 0.71 -15.59 6.26
C ALA A 476 0.86 -17.02 5.70
N LEU A 477 2.09 -17.41 5.37
CA LEU A 477 2.39 -18.75 4.85
C LEU A 477 2.12 -19.84 5.89
N GLY A 478 2.55 -19.62 7.13
CA GLY A 478 2.31 -20.56 8.24
C GLY A 478 0.82 -20.76 8.51
N ARG A 479 0.05 -19.67 8.55
CA ARG A 479 -1.41 -19.73 8.69
C ARG A 479 -2.04 -20.50 7.54
N TRP A 480 -1.68 -20.19 6.30
CA TRP A 480 -2.17 -20.91 5.14
C TRP A 480 -1.87 -22.40 5.19
N ALA A 481 -0.65 -22.79 5.61
CA ALA A 481 -0.25 -24.19 5.71
C ALA A 481 -1.01 -24.95 6.78
N VAL A 482 -1.37 -24.31 7.91
CA VAL A 482 -2.06 -24.95 9.04
C VAL A 482 -3.57 -24.99 8.84
N THR A 483 -4.17 -23.90 8.35
CA THR A 483 -5.63 -23.76 8.30
C THR A 483 -6.22 -24.09 6.93
N GLY A 484 -5.39 -24.20 5.89
CA GLY A 484 -5.87 -24.32 4.51
C GLY A 484 -6.67 -23.09 4.01
N THR A 485 -6.93 -22.14 4.90
CA THR A 485 -7.67 -20.93 4.58
C THR A 485 -6.73 -19.85 4.09
N ARG A 486 -6.99 -19.35 2.90
CA ARG A 486 -6.26 -18.21 2.30
C ARG A 486 -6.72 -16.86 2.86
N HIS A 487 -7.75 -16.88 3.67
CA HIS A 487 -8.36 -15.66 4.21
C HIS A 487 -8.24 -15.63 5.71
N SER A 488 -7.51 -14.66 6.26
CA SER A 488 -7.94 -14.13 7.54
C SER A 488 -9.28 -13.44 7.25
N ALA A 489 -10.36 -14.06 7.68
CA ALA A 489 -11.71 -13.62 7.32
C ALA A 489 -11.94 -12.13 7.63
N LEU A 490 -11.21 -11.54 8.54
CA LEU A 490 -11.35 -10.17 8.99
C LEU A 490 -10.00 -9.72 9.59
N ALA A 491 -8.99 -9.42 8.77
CA ALA A 491 -7.93 -8.57 9.30
C ALA A 491 -8.55 -7.17 9.45
N PRO A 492 -8.78 -6.68 10.66
CA PRO A 492 -9.39 -5.38 10.87
C PRO A 492 -8.47 -4.32 10.25
N LYS A 493 -9.08 -3.33 9.60
CA LYS A 493 -8.36 -2.15 9.16
C LYS A 493 -7.94 -1.40 10.42
N THR A 494 -6.67 -1.05 10.52
CA THR A 494 -6.17 -0.30 11.67
C THR A 494 -6.67 1.14 11.58
N ASN A 495 -7.28 1.66 12.64
CA ASN A 495 -7.64 3.06 12.74
C ASN A 495 -6.35 3.87 12.98
N ARG A 496 -5.89 4.58 11.95
CA ARG A 496 -4.76 5.48 12.06
C ARG A 496 -5.16 6.75 12.79
N ARG A 497 -4.35 7.21 13.74
CA ARG A 497 -4.53 8.54 14.33
C ARG A 497 -4.40 9.59 13.22
N THR A 498 -5.37 10.49 13.13
CA THR A 498 -5.16 11.78 12.48
C THR A 498 -4.24 12.59 13.40
N ALA A 499 -3.00 12.78 13.00
CA ALA A 499 -2.32 13.97 13.47
C ALA A 499 -3.13 15.18 12.98
N PRO A 500 -3.39 16.20 13.81
CA PRO A 500 -3.95 17.44 13.30
C PRO A 500 -3.05 17.92 12.15
N PRO A 501 -3.63 18.52 11.09
CA PRO A 501 -2.83 19.06 10.00
C PRO A 501 -1.78 19.97 10.61
N THR A 502 -0.52 19.65 10.39
CA THR A 502 0.58 20.53 10.78
C THR A 502 0.37 21.81 10.02
N THR A 503 0.21 22.91 10.76
CA THR A 503 -0.04 24.26 10.26
C THR A 503 1.11 24.84 9.42
N THR A 504 2.06 24.05 9.00
CA THR A 504 3.22 24.42 8.19
C THR A 504 2.96 24.50 6.68
N ASP A 505 1.77 24.08 6.19
CA ASP A 505 1.38 24.24 4.78
C ASP A 505 0.43 25.43 4.56
N ARG A 506 0.46 26.44 5.41
CA ARG A 506 -0.01 27.77 5.03
C ARG A 506 1.05 28.35 4.08
N GLU A 507 0.89 28.04 2.82
CA GLU A 507 1.50 28.84 1.77
C GLU A 507 1.12 30.31 2.00
N THR A 508 2.14 31.12 2.23
CA THR A 508 2.05 32.57 2.13
C THR A 508 1.59 32.92 0.70
N PRO A 509 0.75 33.94 0.54
CA PRO A 509 0.09 34.31 -0.70
C PRO A 509 1.05 34.65 -1.84
#